data_38f6bdd6b65880fc2967dd5a618f9169
#
_entry.id   38f6bdd6b65880fc2967dd5a618f9169
#
_cell.length_a   1.000
_cell.length_b   1.000
_cell.length_c   1.000
_cell.angle_alpha   90.00
_cell.angle_beta   90.00
_cell.angle_gamma   90.00
#
_symmetry.space_group_name_H-M   'P 1'
#
loop_
_entity.id
_entity.type
_entity.pdbx_description
1 polymer ?
#
loop_
_entity_poly.entity_id
_entity_poly.type
_entity_poly.pdbx_seq_one_letter_code
_entity_poly.pdbx_strand_id
1 'polypeptide(L)'
;MGNPDKIVAVGLGEVLYDHDVVTDEYTFGGAPANFADHFLKCSRLISGPDAAEVHVVSAVGDDERGRAVSAELEARGLCDGLCRVGELPTGVVDKRRDAAGVNAYEILPGAWDAMTWSDALARLAARTDVVCFGSLAQRSAASHATVVRF
;
A
#
# COMPACT_ATOMS: atom_id res chain seq x y z
N MET A 1 -6.44 -2.80 -24.22
CA MET A 1 -5.18 -2.11 -24.56
C MET A 1 -5.15 -0.82 -23.75
N GLY A 2 -4.14 -0.66 -22.87
CA GLY A 2 -3.97 0.59 -22.12
C GLY A 2 -3.68 1.76 -23.07
N ASN A 3 -4.10 2.96 -22.68
CA ASN A 3 -3.71 4.16 -23.42
C ASN A 3 -2.18 4.31 -23.32
N PRO A 4 -1.43 4.35 -24.45
CA PRO A 4 0.04 4.40 -24.42
C PRO A 4 0.60 5.70 -23.81
N ASP A 5 -0.26 6.67 -23.53
CA ASP A 5 0.13 7.97 -22.98
C ASP A 5 -0.08 8.07 -21.45
N LYS A 6 -0.60 7.02 -20.79
CA LYS A 6 -0.78 7.03 -19.33
C LYS A 6 0.52 6.66 -18.62
N ILE A 7 0.90 7.48 -17.64
CA ILE A 7 1.97 7.13 -16.70
C ILE A 7 1.48 5.99 -15.78
N VAL A 8 2.24 4.92 -15.70
CA VAL A 8 1.99 3.82 -14.76
C VAL A 8 2.85 4.02 -13.51
N ALA A 9 2.22 4.30 -12.38
CA ALA A 9 2.91 4.47 -11.12
C ALA A 9 2.51 3.39 -10.10
N VAL A 10 3.45 3.00 -9.25
CA VAL A 10 3.26 1.96 -8.25
C VAL A 10 3.73 2.42 -6.88
N GLY A 11 2.85 2.34 -5.89
CA GLY A 11 3.21 2.34 -4.48
C GLY A 11 3.42 0.90 -4.02
N LEU A 12 4.66 0.53 -3.70
CA LEU A 12 5.05 -0.85 -3.39
C LEU A 12 5.51 -0.97 -1.93
N GLY A 13 4.82 -1.76 -1.12
CA GLY A 13 5.22 -2.00 0.26
C GLY A 13 4.04 -2.13 1.21
N GLU A 14 4.16 -1.55 2.40
CA GLU A 14 3.13 -1.66 3.42
C GLU A 14 1.85 -0.89 3.06
N VAL A 15 0.72 -1.57 3.24
CA VAL A 15 -0.61 -0.99 3.40
C VAL A 15 -1.17 -1.43 4.74
N LEU A 16 -1.72 -0.51 5.50
CA LEU A 16 -2.06 -0.76 6.89
C LEU A 16 -3.13 0.24 7.39
N TYR A 17 -3.59 0.02 8.61
CA TYR A 17 -4.35 1.01 9.36
C TYR A 17 -3.53 1.57 10.51
N ASP A 18 -3.48 2.89 10.62
CA ASP A 18 -3.04 3.59 11.83
C ASP A 18 -4.19 3.56 12.84
N HIS A 19 -3.98 2.93 13.99
CA HIS A 19 -4.94 2.81 15.07
C HIS A 19 -4.55 3.73 16.22
N ASP A 20 -5.36 4.74 16.49
CA ASP A 20 -5.22 5.56 17.69
C ASP A 20 -5.84 4.82 18.87
N VAL A 21 -5.02 4.28 19.77
CA VAL A 21 -5.48 3.44 20.89
C VAL A 21 -6.27 4.21 21.95
N VAL A 22 -6.29 5.55 21.90
CA VAL A 22 -7.04 6.38 22.85
C VAL A 22 -8.46 6.61 22.36
N THR A 23 -8.64 6.88 21.06
CA THR A 23 -9.94 7.14 20.46
C THR A 23 -10.56 5.90 19.83
N ASP A 24 -9.80 4.81 19.70
CA ASP A 24 -10.16 3.56 18.98
C ASP A 24 -10.50 3.82 17.50
N GLU A 25 -9.88 4.84 16.91
CA GLU A 25 -10.07 5.19 15.51
C GLU A 25 -9.02 4.55 14.62
N TYR A 26 -9.45 4.06 13.45
CA TYR A 26 -8.60 3.48 12.43
C TYR A 26 -8.55 4.38 11.20
N THR A 27 -7.35 4.74 10.78
CA THR A 27 -7.12 5.55 9.58
C THR A 27 -6.34 4.74 8.56
N PHE A 28 -6.84 4.66 7.32
CA PHE A 28 -6.13 4.03 6.21
C PHE A 28 -4.79 4.72 5.96
N GLY A 29 -3.72 3.94 5.82
CA GLY A 29 -2.36 4.45 5.71
C GLY A 29 -1.38 3.46 5.09
N GLY A 30 -0.11 3.75 5.32
CA GLY A 30 1.05 3.13 4.70
C GLY A 30 1.69 4.09 3.71
N ALA A 31 3.01 4.31 3.84
CA ALA A 31 3.70 5.30 3.02
C ALA A 31 3.56 5.06 1.51
N PRO A 32 3.67 3.81 0.98
CA PRO A 32 3.45 3.55 -0.44
C PRO A 32 2.00 3.81 -0.90
N ALA A 33 1.01 3.49 -0.07
CA ALA A 33 -0.40 3.75 -0.38
C ALA A 33 -0.70 5.26 -0.39
N ASN A 34 -0.14 6.00 0.56
CA ASN A 34 -0.25 7.46 0.58
C ASN A 34 0.42 8.10 -0.64
N PHE A 35 1.61 7.62 -1.04
CA PHE A 35 2.23 8.05 -2.30
C PHE A 35 1.30 7.84 -3.49
N ALA A 36 0.73 6.64 -3.63
CA ALA A 36 -0.15 6.30 -4.74
C ALA A 36 -1.36 7.24 -4.82
N ASP A 37 -2.03 7.49 -3.70
CA ASP A 37 -3.18 8.39 -3.63
C ASP A 37 -2.81 9.83 -4.00
N HIS A 38 -1.71 10.35 -3.46
CA HIS A 38 -1.25 11.70 -3.78
C HIS A 38 -0.77 11.82 -5.22
N PHE A 39 -0.04 10.82 -5.73
CA PHE A 39 0.41 10.81 -7.12
C PHE A 39 -0.78 10.86 -8.09
N LEU A 40 -1.81 10.04 -7.86
CA LEU A 40 -3.01 10.02 -8.70
C LEU A 40 -3.74 11.38 -8.66
N LYS A 41 -3.92 11.96 -7.48
CA LYS A 41 -4.55 13.28 -7.32
C LYS A 41 -3.78 14.38 -8.03
N CYS A 42 -2.45 14.42 -7.86
CA CYS A 42 -1.60 15.40 -8.54
C CYS A 42 -1.62 15.22 -10.07
N SER A 43 -1.52 13.98 -10.56
CA SER A 43 -1.59 13.69 -11.98
C SER A 43 -2.90 14.16 -12.62
N ARG A 44 -4.02 13.89 -11.96
CA ARG A 44 -5.36 14.35 -12.41
C ARG A 44 -5.46 15.87 -12.43
N LEU A 45 -4.90 16.54 -11.44
CA LEU A 45 -4.94 18.01 -11.34
C LEU A 45 -4.10 18.68 -12.44
N ILE A 46 -2.93 18.12 -12.75
CA ILE A 46 -1.95 18.72 -13.67
C ILE A 46 -2.26 18.36 -15.14
N SER A 47 -2.61 17.10 -15.40
CA SER A 47 -2.66 16.53 -16.74
C SER A 47 -4.01 15.91 -17.12
N GLY A 48 -5.00 16.03 -16.25
CA GLY A 48 -6.36 15.55 -16.49
C GLY A 48 -6.66 14.16 -15.91
N PRO A 49 -7.94 13.73 -15.94
CA PRO A 49 -8.43 12.56 -15.21
C PRO A 49 -7.80 11.23 -15.63
N ASP A 50 -7.33 11.16 -16.86
CA ASP A 50 -6.78 9.94 -17.47
C ASP A 50 -5.25 9.91 -17.58
N ALA A 51 -4.55 10.83 -16.94
CA ALA A 51 -3.11 11.01 -17.05
C ALA A 51 -2.28 9.87 -16.46
N ALA A 52 -2.79 9.18 -15.46
CA ALA A 52 -2.06 8.12 -14.77
C ALA A 52 -2.94 6.89 -14.48
N GLU A 53 -2.30 5.74 -14.47
CA GLU A 53 -2.78 4.49 -13.89
C GLU A 53 -1.90 4.19 -12.66
N VAL A 54 -2.49 4.17 -11.47
CA VAL A 54 -1.72 4.07 -10.22
C VAL A 54 -2.13 2.84 -9.43
N HIS A 55 -1.16 2.02 -9.11
CA HIS A 55 -1.33 0.77 -8.37
C HIS A 55 -0.79 0.86 -6.95
N VAL A 56 -1.44 0.14 -6.04
CA VAL A 56 -0.89 -0.19 -4.72
C VAL A 56 -0.57 -1.67 -4.70
N VAL A 57 0.69 -2.00 -4.56
CA VAL A 57 1.19 -3.38 -4.45
C VAL A 57 1.60 -3.65 -3.01
N SER A 58 0.88 -4.57 -2.36
CA SER A 58 1.09 -4.96 -0.97
C SER A 58 0.55 -6.36 -0.72
N ALA A 59 0.52 -6.77 0.54
CA ALA A 59 -0.23 -7.92 0.99
C ALA A 59 -1.15 -7.54 2.14
N VAL A 60 -2.35 -8.12 2.15
CA VAL A 60 -3.36 -7.96 3.20
C VAL A 60 -3.85 -9.32 3.66
N GLY A 61 -4.37 -9.37 4.88
CA GLY A 61 -5.00 -10.57 5.42
C GLY A 61 -6.30 -10.94 4.67
N ASP A 62 -6.70 -12.19 4.80
CA ASP A 62 -8.05 -12.61 4.38
C ASP A 62 -9.05 -12.32 5.51
N ASP A 63 -9.14 -11.07 5.88
CA ASP A 63 -9.92 -10.54 6.98
C ASP A 63 -10.80 -9.35 6.54
N GLU A 64 -11.60 -8.83 7.46
CA GLU A 64 -12.47 -7.69 7.21
C GLU A 64 -11.68 -6.43 6.82
N ARG A 65 -10.55 -6.18 7.49
CA ARG A 65 -9.67 -5.03 7.17
C ARG A 65 -9.05 -5.17 5.78
N GLY A 66 -8.66 -6.39 5.36
CA GLY A 66 -8.14 -6.63 4.02
C GLY A 66 -9.20 -6.35 2.93
N ARG A 67 -10.47 -6.70 3.19
CA ARG A 67 -11.57 -6.35 2.29
C ARG A 67 -11.81 -4.84 2.27
N ALA A 68 -11.74 -4.19 3.43
CA ALA A 68 -11.88 -2.74 3.54
C ALA A 68 -10.74 -1.99 2.81
N VAL A 69 -9.50 -2.50 2.84
CA VAL A 69 -8.39 -1.94 2.03
C VAL A 69 -8.72 -1.95 0.55
N SER A 70 -9.19 -3.07 -0.01
CA SER A 70 -9.57 -3.14 -1.44
C SER A 70 -10.68 -2.14 -1.78
N ALA A 71 -11.71 -2.04 -0.94
CA ALA A 71 -12.78 -1.07 -1.14
C ALA A 71 -12.27 0.39 -1.07
N GLU A 72 -11.33 0.68 -0.18
CA GLU A 72 -10.71 2.00 -0.05
C GLU A 72 -9.88 2.37 -1.29
N LEU A 73 -9.10 1.41 -1.85
CA LEU A 73 -8.36 1.63 -3.08
C LEU A 73 -9.32 1.92 -4.26
N GLU A 74 -10.37 1.13 -4.40
CA GLU A 74 -11.40 1.33 -5.43
C GLU A 74 -12.06 2.71 -5.31
N ALA A 75 -12.46 3.11 -4.10
CA ALA A 75 -13.09 4.41 -3.85
C ALA A 75 -12.18 5.59 -4.21
N ARG A 76 -10.86 5.43 -4.08
CA ARG A 76 -9.85 6.42 -4.47
C ARG A 76 -9.51 6.37 -5.96
N GLY A 77 -9.95 5.33 -6.68
CA GLY A 77 -9.62 5.09 -8.08
C GLY A 77 -8.20 4.57 -8.28
N LEU A 78 -7.66 3.88 -7.28
CA LEU A 78 -6.37 3.19 -7.32
C LEU A 78 -6.57 1.75 -7.77
N CYS A 79 -5.60 1.21 -8.50
CA CYS A 79 -5.63 -0.18 -8.92
C CYS A 79 -5.16 -1.09 -7.78
N ASP A 80 -5.93 -2.12 -7.51
CA ASP A 80 -5.64 -3.13 -6.50
C ASP A 80 -4.58 -4.12 -7.03
N GLY A 81 -3.38 -4.05 -6.48
CA GLY A 81 -2.26 -4.98 -6.70
C GLY A 81 -1.97 -5.84 -5.47
N LEU A 82 -2.97 -6.06 -4.62
CA LEU A 82 -2.81 -6.75 -3.35
C LEU A 82 -2.78 -8.27 -3.53
N CYS A 83 -1.89 -8.94 -2.78
CA CYS A 83 -2.02 -10.38 -2.53
C CYS A 83 -2.72 -10.63 -1.18
N ARG A 84 -3.44 -11.76 -1.10
CA ARG A 84 -4.10 -12.20 0.13
C ARG A 84 -3.24 -13.23 0.86
N VAL A 85 -3.04 -13.01 2.16
CA VAL A 85 -2.26 -13.89 3.03
C VAL A 85 -3.17 -14.35 4.17
N GLY A 86 -3.62 -15.61 4.13
CA GLY A 86 -4.58 -16.14 5.11
C GLY A 86 -4.02 -16.32 6.53
N GLU A 87 -2.70 -16.40 6.68
CA GLU A 87 -2.03 -16.71 7.96
C GLU A 87 -1.67 -15.45 8.77
N LEU A 88 -1.72 -14.28 8.16
CA LEU A 88 -1.37 -13.02 8.81
C LEU A 88 -2.52 -12.01 8.69
N PRO A 89 -2.75 -11.21 9.75
CA PRO A 89 -3.78 -10.16 9.69
C PRO A 89 -3.35 -9.02 8.76
N THR A 90 -4.32 -8.27 8.29
CA THR A 90 -4.05 -6.97 7.64
C THR A 90 -3.33 -6.05 8.62
N GLY A 91 -2.31 -5.35 8.12
CA GLY A 91 -1.41 -4.55 8.93
C GLY A 91 -2.11 -3.48 9.77
N VAL A 92 -1.66 -3.35 11.02
CA VAL A 92 -2.07 -2.30 11.94
C VAL A 92 -0.84 -1.72 12.62
N VAL A 93 -0.83 -0.41 12.81
CA VAL A 93 0.14 0.32 13.62
C VAL A 93 -0.59 1.00 14.76
N ASP A 94 -0.32 0.58 15.98
CA ASP A 94 -0.84 1.22 17.18
C ASP A 94 -0.10 2.52 17.47
N LYS A 95 -0.83 3.61 17.47
CA LYS A 95 -0.35 4.93 17.84
C LYS A 95 -0.74 5.22 19.29
N ARG A 96 0.24 5.43 20.14
CA ARG A 96 0.08 5.79 21.55
C ARG A 96 0.69 7.17 21.81
N ARG A 97 0.15 7.88 22.79
CA ARG A 97 0.80 9.09 23.33
C ARG A 97 1.32 8.81 24.73
N ASP A 98 2.56 9.19 24.97
CA ASP A 98 3.12 9.16 26.32
C ASP A 98 2.63 10.35 27.18
N ALA A 99 3.02 10.35 28.44
CA ALA A 99 2.64 11.42 29.38
C ALA A 99 3.17 12.81 29.01
N ALA A 100 4.18 12.90 28.14
CA ALA A 100 4.73 14.13 27.59
C ALA A 100 4.05 14.55 26.27
N GLY A 101 3.07 13.78 25.77
CA GLY A 101 2.37 14.03 24.52
C GLY A 101 3.12 13.59 23.26
N VAL A 102 4.23 12.85 23.41
CA VAL A 102 5.01 12.33 22.29
C VAL A 102 4.36 11.07 21.75
N ASN A 103 4.22 11.00 20.42
CA ASN A 103 3.67 9.80 19.77
C ASN A 103 4.70 8.67 19.78
N ALA A 104 4.28 7.49 20.23
CA ALA A 104 4.97 6.22 20.06
C ALA A 104 4.16 5.33 19.13
N TYR A 105 4.83 4.57 18.26
CA TYR A 105 4.20 3.70 17.29
C TYR A 105 4.64 2.27 17.54
N GLU A 106 3.68 1.37 17.65
CA GLU A 106 3.92 -0.07 17.74
C GLU A 106 3.49 -0.72 16.42
N ILE A 107 4.48 -1.16 15.65
CA ILE A 107 4.27 -1.72 14.32
C ILE A 107 4.19 -3.24 14.43
N LEU A 108 2.96 -3.74 14.46
CA LEU A 108 2.67 -5.16 14.59
C LEU A 108 3.06 -5.94 13.32
N PRO A 109 3.35 -7.25 13.42
CA PRO A 109 3.46 -8.11 12.26
C PRO A 109 2.14 -8.13 11.49
N GLY A 110 2.21 -8.06 10.16
CA GLY A 110 1.04 -8.04 9.29
C GLY A 110 1.30 -8.69 7.95
N ALA A 111 0.25 -8.90 7.18
CA ALA A 111 0.32 -9.56 5.88
C ALA A 111 1.32 -8.90 4.91
N TRP A 112 1.51 -7.59 4.99
CA TRP A 112 2.51 -6.86 4.21
C TRP A 112 3.96 -7.30 4.45
N ASP A 113 4.23 -8.05 5.54
CA ASP A 113 5.52 -8.72 5.78
C ASP A 113 5.70 -9.99 4.92
N ALA A 114 4.66 -10.46 4.25
CA ALA A 114 4.64 -11.69 3.47
C ALA A 114 4.23 -11.48 2.00
N MET A 115 4.60 -10.34 1.41
CA MET A 115 4.38 -10.11 -0.02
C MET A 115 5.13 -11.16 -0.84
N THR A 116 4.45 -11.70 -1.86
CA THR A 116 5.03 -12.71 -2.74
C THR A 116 5.05 -12.24 -4.19
N TRP A 117 6.10 -12.63 -4.90
CA TRP A 117 6.21 -12.39 -6.33
C TRP A 117 5.21 -13.24 -7.12
N SER A 118 4.66 -12.66 -8.18
CA SER A 118 3.73 -13.34 -9.09
C SER A 118 3.94 -12.89 -10.53
N ASP A 119 3.41 -13.66 -11.49
CA ASP A 119 3.42 -13.27 -12.90
C ASP A 119 2.63 -11.98 -13.16
N ALA A 120 1.64 -11.69 -12.33
CA ALA A 120 0.91 -10.42 -12.41
C ALA A 120 1.82 -9.24 -12.04
N LEU A 121 2.62 -9.38 -10.98
CA LEU A 121 3.62 -8.37 -10.61
C LEU A 121 4.72 -8.24 -11.66
N ALA A 122 5.17 -9.34 -12.28
CA ALA A 122 6.14 -9.28 -13.37
C ALA A 122 5.62 -8.46 -14.56
N ARG A 123 4.34 -8.66 -14.94
CA ARG A 123 3.71 -7.88 -16.02
C ARG A 123 3.53 -6.41 -15.65
N LEU A 124 3.21 -6.13 -14.39
CA LEU A 124 3.09 -4.75 -13.91
C LEU A 124 4.45 -4.07 -13.90
N ALA A 125 5.48 -4.69 -13.33
CA ALA A 125 6.85 -4.17 -13.29
C ALA A 125 7.38 -3.81 -14.68
N ALA A 126 7.13 -4.66 -15.69
CA ALA A 126 7.57 -4.43 -17.07
C ALA A 126 6.97 -3.20 -17.76
N ARG A 127 5.91 -2.60 -17.21
CA ARG A 127 5.25 -1.41 -17.76
C ARG A 127 5.17 -0.24 -16.77
N THR A 128 5.83 -0.35 -15.63
CA THR A 128 5.86 0.69 -14.60
C THR A 128 6.86 1.78 -14.97
N ASP A 129 6.41 3.03 -14.98
CA ASP A 129 7.27 4.20 -15.24
C ASP A 129 7.84 4.77 -13.93
N VAL A 130 7.07 4.68 -12.82
CA VAL A 130 7.45 5.23 -11.52
C VAL A 130 7.11 4.24 -10.42
N VAL A 131 8.07 3.96 -9.55
CA VAL A 131 7.85 3.17 -8.33
C VAL A 131 8.31 3.93 -7.09
N CYS A 132 7.43 3.97 -6.09
CA CYS A 132 7.79 4.39 -4.73
C CYS A 132 7.65 3.17 -3.82
N PHE A 133 8.74 2.75 -3.19
CA PHE A 133 8.74 1.58 -2.31
C PHE A 133 8.97 1.97 -0.85
N GLY A 134 8.30 1.23 0.05
CA GLY A 134 8.44 1.41 1.49
C GLY A 134 9.71 0.74 2.04
N SER A 135 10.42 1.42 2.95
CA SER A 135 11.52 0.79 3.68
C SER A 135 11.03 -0.18 4.75
N LEU A 136 9.85 0.08 5.33
CA LEU A 136 9.27 -0.73 6.39
C LEU A 136 8.95 -2.16 5.91
N ALA A 137 8.39 -2.32 4.73
CA ALA A 137 8.10 -3.63 4.14
C ALA A 137 9.36 -4.48 3.90
N GLN A 138 10.54 -3.87 3.88
CA GLN A 138 11.80 -4.57 3.68
C GLN A 138 12.38 -5.20 4.96
N ARG A 139 11.70 -5.05 6.10
CA ARG A 139 12.11 -5.71 7.36
C ARG A 139 11.98 -7.23 7.31
N SER A 140 11.08 -7.77 6.49
CA SER A 140 10.92 -9.21 6.26
C SER A 140 11.66 -9.65 4.99
N ALA A 141 12.24 -10.85 5.02
CA ALA A 141 12.98 -11.39 3.89
C ALA A 141 12.07 -11.63 2.66
N ALA A 142 10.82 -12.06 2.88
CA ALA A 142 9.86 -12.34 1.81
C ALA A 142 9.48 -11.06 1.04
N SER A 143 9.07 -10.04 1.77
CA SER A 143 8.68 -8.75 1.18
C SER A 143 9.88 -8.01 0.59
N HIS A 144 11.06 -8.07 1.24
CA HIS A 144 12.30 -7.52 0.69
C HIS A 144 12.64 -8.14 -0.67
N ALA A 145 12.57 -9.49 -0.76
CA ALA A 145 12.84 -10.17 -2.03
C ALA A 145 11.86 -9.75 -3.15
N THR A 146 10.59 -9.52 -2.80
CA THR A 146 9.57 -9.05 -3.74
C THR A 146 9.85 -7.61 -4.18
N VAL A 147 10.19 -6.71 -3.25
CA VAL A 147 10.52 -5.31 -3.54
C VAL A 147 11.75 -5.19 -4.43
N VAL A 148 12.82 -5.94 -4.14
CA VAL A 148 14.07 -5.91 -4.94
C VAL A 148 13.87 -6.48 -6.33
N ARG A 149 12.97 -7.44 -6.48
CA ARG A 149 12.68 -8.06 -7.76
C ARG A 149 11.81 -7.19 -8.67
N PHE A 150 10.96 -6.36 -8.08
CA PHE A 150 10.10 -5.41 -8.81
C PHE A 150 10.93 -4.31 -9.46
#